data_dcf6148f7e938c696d7b7b165397eb9d
#
_entry.id   dcf6148f7e938c696d7b7b165397eb9d
#
_cell.length_a   1.000
_cell.length_b   1.000
_cell.length_c   1.000
_cell.angle_alpha   90.00
_cell.angle_beta   90.00
_cell.angle_gamma   90.00
#
_symmetry.space_group_name_H-M   'P 1'
#
loop_
_entity.id
_entity.type
_entity.pdbx_description
1 polymer ?
#
loop_
_entity_poly.entity_id
_entity_poly.type
_entity_poly.pdbx_seq_one_letter_code
_entity_poly.pdbx_strand_id
1 'polypeptide(L)'
;MIRRPPRSTPKPSSAASDVYKRQNEEIPKVKWIPNWGQKRIELMVGNRPDWCISRQRYWGSPITLFVNKNTGELHPDTESLFEVIAKKIEVEGIEAWFKLDAEEVLGSDAKDYEKTTDTLDVWFDSGVSHYAVLNASDYLPDVADMYLEGSDQHRGWFQSSLLTSCAINERAPYKQVLTHGFTVDQNGHKMSKSLGNVIPPQKVVNSLGADILRLWIGSTDYSGEMTVSDEILNRSADSYRRIRNTMRFMLANMQGFVPDKDLVKNEEMILLDRWIVSKTLDLQQNIITEYDNYNFHFVMKSILNFCTNDLGGFYLDIIKDRQYTTQADSLARRSAQSALFHISHAMVRWLAPILSFTAEEIWQFLPGVSKESIFLQTWYDDLVGNFHNKAIETARDINTHLRKELEEMRRNKVIGSSLDAEVDLYCGQEHYQAMLE
;
A
#
# COMPACT_ATOMS: atom_id res chain seq x y z
N MET A 1 42.51 -24.82 -8.28
CA MET A 1 41.46 -24.98 -9.32
C MET A 1 40.46 -25.97 -8.78
N ILE A 2 39.28 -25.54 -8.35
CA ILE A 2 38.20 -26.41 -7.92
C ILE A 2 37.53 -26.94 -9.20
N ARG A 3 37.65 -28.23 -9.46
CA ARG A 3 36.95 -28.89 -10.57
C ARG A 3 35.44 -28.74 -10.36
N ARG A 4 34.75 -28.11 -11.29
CA ARG A 4 33.28 -28.16 -11.33
C ARG A 4 32.87 -29.63 -11.47
N PRO A 5 31.89 -30.12 -10.67
CA PRO A 5 31.36 -31.45 -10.89
C PRO A 5 30.79 -31.55 -12.31
N PRO A 6 30.85 -32.74 -12.93
CA PRO A 6 30.30 -32.93 -14.28
C PRO A 6 28.81 -32.57 -14.26
N ARG A 7 28.39 -31.76 -15.22
CA ARG A 7 26.97 -31.50 -15.47
C ARG A 7 26.31 -32.82 -15.90
N SER A 8 25.76 -33.55 -14.91
CA SER A 8 24.73 -34.52 -15.26
C SER A 8 23.52 -33.72 -15.71
N THR A 9 23.05 -33.89 -16.93
CA THR A 9 21.72 -33.45 -17.33
C THR A 9 20.74 -34.47 -16.74
N PRO A 10 20.07 -34.17 -15.62
CA PRO A 10 19.07 -35.08 -15.08
C PRO A 10 17.94 -35.16 -16.11
N LYS A 11 17.46 -36.34 -16.41
CA LYS A 11 16.15 -36.46 -17.05
C LYS A 11 15.13 -35.87 -16.05
N PRO A 12 14.28 -34.91 -16.47
CA PRO A 12 13.25 -34.41 -15.58
C PRO A 12 12.43 -35.59 -15.06
N SER A 13 12.26 -35.68 -13.74
CA SER A 13 11.35 -36.67 -13.18
C SER A 13 9.91 -36.32 -13.59
N SER A 14 9.03 -37.33 -13.68
CA SER A 14 7.61 -37.08 -13.96
C SER A 14 7.01 -36.09 -12.95
N ALA A 15 7.39 -36.17 -11.67
CA ALA A 15 6.98 -35.24 -10.62
C ALA A 15 7.40 -33.79 -10.93
N ALA A 16 8.61 -33.55 -11.43
CA ALA A 16 9.05 -32.20 -11.81
C ALA A 16 8.22 -31.62 -12.97
N SER A 17 7.82 -32.46 -13.94
CA SER A 17 6.95 -32.00 -15.03
C SER A 17 5.54 -31.67 -14.55
N ASP A 18 5.02 -32.40 -13.57
CA ASP A 18 3.69 -32.17 -13.02
C ASP A 18 3.64 -30.89 -12.18
N VAL A 19 4.67 -30.62 -11.35
CA VAL A 19 4.79 -29.35 -10.61
C VAL A 19 4.88 -28.16 -11.56
N TYR A 20 5.69 -28.27 -12.62
CA TYR A 20 5.81 -27.23 -13.65
C TYR A 20 4.44 -26.95 -14.31
N LYS A 21 3.72 -28.00 -14.70
CA LYS A 21 2.38 -27.89 -15.27
C LYS A 21 1.44 -27.18 -14.29
N ARG A 22 1.44 -27.60 -13.02
CA ARG A 22 0.64 -26.99 -11.98
C ARG A 22 0.96 -25.50 -11.79
N GLN A 23 2.23 -25.10 -11.77
CA GLN A 23 2.59 -23.69 -11.69
C GLN A 23 1.96 -22.87 -12.82
N ASN A 24 2.01 -23.36 -14.06
CA ASN A 24 1.42 -22.66 -15.21
C ASN A 24 -0.12 -22.59 -15.14
N GLU A 25 -0.77 -23.56 -14.50
CA GLU A 25 -2.23 -23.53 -14.27
C GLU A 25 -2.62 -22.57 -13.13
N GLU A 26 -1.76 -22.35 -12.15
CA GLU A 26 -2.04 -21.51 -10.99
C GLU A 26 -1.73 -20.02 -11.23
N ILE A 27 -0.69 -19.69 -12.02
CA ILE A 27 -0.30 -18.30 -12.30
C ILE A 27 -1.47 -17.42 -12.79
N PRO A 28 -2.34 -17.86 -13.72
CA PRO A 28 -3.46 -17.05 -14.20
C PRO A 28 -4.57 -16.83 -13.17
N LYS A 29 -4.63 -17.61 -12.09
CA LYS A 29 -5.62 -17.48 -11.03
C LYS A 29 -5.25 -16.41 -10.01
N VAL A 30 -3.99 -15.98 -9.99
CA VAL A 30 -3.47 -14.95 -9.08
C VAL A 30 -3.72 -13.57 -9.66
N LYS A 31 -4.16 -12.62 -8.82
CA LYS A 31 -4.27 -11.20 -9.20
C LYS A 31 -2.88 -10.55 -9.14
N TRP A 32 -2.33 -10.21 -10.30
CA TRP A 32 -1.02 -9.55 -10.41
C TRP A 32 -1.17 -8.04 -10.49
N ILE A 33 -0.47 -7.32 -9.63
CA ILE A 33 -0.51 -5.86 -9.52
C ILE A 33 0.93 -5.33 -9.55
N PRO A 34 1.35 -4.63 -10.60
CA PRO A 34 0.68 -4.43 -11.90
C PRO A 34 0.54 -5.72 -12.74
N ASN A 35 -0.35 -5.70 -13.72
CA ASN A 35 -0.65 -6.88 -14.57
C ASN A 35 0.56 -7.48 -15.30
N TRP A 36 1.62 -6.69 -15.58
CA TRP A 36 2.83 -7.19 -16.22
C TRP A 36 3.56 -8.27 -15.39
N GLY A 37 3.30 -8.31 -14.08
CA GLY A 37 3.86 -9.31 -13.16
C GLY A 37 3.53 -10.74 -13.58
N GLN A 38 2.32 -10.99 -14.08
CA GLN A 38 1.90 -12.30 -14.58
C GLN A 38 2.82 -12.76 -15.72
N LYS A 39 2.99 -11.94 -16.74
CA LYS A 39 3.83 -12.30 -17.88
C LYS A 39 5.28 -12.55 -17.50
N ARG A 40 5.77 -11.78 -16.54
CA ARG A 40 7.13 -11.92 -16.04
C ARG A 40 7.34 -13.24 -15.31
N ILE A 41 6.44 -13.66 -14.44
CA ILE A 41 6.56 -14.95 -13.73
C ILE A 41 6.36 -16.14 -14.67
N GLU A 42 5.44 -16.06 -15.64
CA GLU A 42 5.25 -17.08 -16.68
C GLU A 42 6.55 -17.35 -17.44
N LEU A 43 7.23 -16.28 -17.88
CA LEU A 43 8.51 -16.40 -18.60
C LEU A 43 9.62 -16.97 -17.71
N MET A 44 9.63 -16.63 -16.42
CA MET A 44 10.64 -17.12 -15.49
C MET A 44 10.45 -18.60 -15.16
N VAL A 45 9.21 -19.04 -14.94
CA VAL A 45 8.86 -20.44 -14.73
C VAL A 45 9.15 -21.24 -16.00
N GLY A 46 8.71 -20.74 -17.19
CA GLY A 46 8.88 -21.42 -18.47
C GLY A 46 10.34 -21.64 -18.89
N ASN A 47 11.24 -20.76 -18.48
CA ASN A 47 12.66 -20.82 -18.84
C ASN A 47 13.55 -21.41 -17.73
N ARG A 48 12.98 -21.97 -16.68
CA ARG A 48 13.75 -22.55 -15.56
C ARG A 48 13.96 -24.04 -15.75
N PRO A 49 15.17 -24.49 -16.12
CA PRO A 49 15.42 -25.92 -16.32
C PRO A 49 15.46 -26.70 -15.00
N ASP A 50 16.20 -26.21 -14.01
CA ASP A 50 16.44 -26.88 -12.73
C ASP A 50 16.76 -25.89 -11.61
N TRP A 51 16.58 -26.30 -10.37
CA TRP A 51 17.00 -25.57 -9.18
C TRP A 51 17.90 -26.44 -8.31
N CYS A 52 19.20 -26.15 -8.31
CA CYS A 52 20.12 -26.74 -7.36
C CYS A 52 19.89 -26.12 -5.99
N ILE A 53 19.32 -26.88 -5.05
CA ILE A 53 18.98 -26.41 -3.72
C ILE A 53 20.13 -26.53 -2.70
N SER A 54 21.18 -27.29 -3.01
CA SER A 54 22.32 -27.48 -2.11
C SER A 54 23.30 -26.32 -2.18
N ARG A 55 23.81 -25.89 -1.00
CA ARG A 55 24.84 -24.88 -0.84
C ARG A 55 25.92 -25.37 0.12
N GLN A 56 27.18 -25.10 -0.23
CA GLN A 56 28.34 -25.35 0.61
C GLN A 56 28.58 -24.14 1.51
N ARG A 57 27.80 -24.04 2.59
CA ARG A 57 27.83 -22.93 3.56
C ARG A 57 27.97 -23.47 4.98
N TYR A 58 28.63 -22.70 5.84
CA TYR A 58 28.71 -23.01 7.26
C TYR A 58 27.43 -22.64 8.04
N TRP A 59 26.59 -21.83 7.47
CA TRP A 59 25.33 -21.38 8.07
C TRP A 59 24.19 -21.59 7.08
N GLY A 60 23.09 -22.16 7.58
CA GLY A 60 21.87 -22.42 6.83
C GLY A 60 21.17 -23.68 7.33
N SER A 61 19.92 -23.90 6.89
CA SER A 61 19.17 -25.12 7.15
C SER A 61 19.88 -26.32 6.52
N PRO A 62 20.22 -27.38 7.29
CA PRO A 62 20.94 -28.53 6.72
C PRO A 62 20.09 -29.35 5.79
N ILE A 63 20.70 -29.95 4.80
CA ILE A 63 20.11 -31.03 4.02
C ILE A 63 20.36 -32.34 4.78
N THR A 64 19.36 -32.86 5.48
CA THR A 64 19.50 -33.95 6.41
C THR A 64 19.39 -35.35 5.72
N LEU A 65 20.31 -35.64 4.82
CA LEU A 65 20.36 -36.85 4.02
C LEU A 65 21.56 -37.73 4.37
N PHE A 66 21.36 -39.04 4.28
CA PHE A 66 22.41 -40.04 4.28
C PHE A 66 22.56 -40.65 2.89
N VAL A 67 23.76 -40.58 2.34
CA VAL A 67 24.09 -40.98 0.99
C VAL A 67 25.03 -42.19 1.04
N ASN A 68 24.77 -43.20 0.26
CA ASN A 68 25.62 -44.40 0.17
C ASN A 68 26.97 -44.00 -0.45
N LYS A 69 28.06 -44.34 0.24
CA LYS A 69 29.45 -44.00 -0.14
C LYS A 69 29.87 -44.57 -1.51
N ASN A 70 29.29 -45.68 -1.94
CA ASN A 70 29.66 -46.38 -3.15
C ASN A 70 28.73 -46.08 -4.33
N THR A 71 27.42 -46.02 -4.09
CA THR A 71 26.41 -45.85 -5.18
C THR A 71 25.95 -44.42 -5.32
N GLY A 72 26.09 -43.54 -4.33
CA GLY A 72 25.54 -42.19 -4.31
C GLY A 72 24.02 -42.14 -4.10
N GLU A 73 23.38 -43.25 -3.80
CA GLU A 73 21.94 -43.33 -3.57
C GLU A 73 21.57 -42.97 -2.12
N LEU A 74 20.34 -42.49 -1.93
CA LEU A 74 19.83 -42.18 -0.61
C LEU A 74 19.59 -43.45 0.19
N HIS A 75 19.59 -43.33 1.53
CA HIS A 75 19.21 -44.42 2.41
C HIS A 75 17.75 -44.84 2.15
N PRO A 76 17.43 -46.13 2.09
CA PRO A 76 16.07 -46.59 1.81
C PRO A 76 15.02 -46.03 2.78
N ASP A 77 15.37 -45.85 4.05
CA ASP A 77 14.48 -45.34 5.09
C ASP A 77 14.56 -43.81 5.26
N THR A 78 14.95 -43.08 4.22
CA THR A 78 15.13 -41.62 4.26
C THR A 78 13.93 -40.88 4.86
N GLU A 79 12.69 -41.26 4.53
CA GLU A 79 11.47 -40.64 5.07
C GLU A 79 11.38 -40.79 6.60
N SER A 80 11.61 -41.99 7.12
CA SER A 80 11.61 -42.23 8.56
C SER A 80 12.74 -41.51 9.29
N LEU A 81 13.91 -41.43 8.65
CA LEU A 81 15.05 -40.71 9.17
C LEU A 81 14.81 -39.21 9.26
N PHE A 82 14.08 -38.60 8.30
CA PHE A 82 13.66 -37.19 8.38
C PHE A 82 12.87 -36.90 9.65
N GLU A 83 11.90 -37.75 10.00
CA GLU A 83 11.10 -37.60 11.20
C GLU A 83 11.92 -37.67 12.50
N VAL A 84 12.85 -38.59 12.56
CA VAL A 84 13.75 -38.76 13.72
C VAL A 84 14.65 -37.53 13.86
N ILE A 85 15.24 -37.07 12.75
CA ILE A 85 16.14 -35.92 12.74
C ILE A 85 15.40 -34.61 13.02
N ALA A 86 14.18 -34.44 12.44
CA ALA A 86 13.35 -33.28 12.69
C ALA A 86 13.04 -33.11 14.19
N LYS A 87 12.62 -34.20 14.87
CA LYS A 87 12.39 -34.17 16.32
C LYS A 87 13.64 -33.80 17.11
N LYS A 88 14.80 -34.27 16.69
CA LYS A 88 16.07 -33.93 17.35
C LYS A 88 16.42 -32.46 17.15
N ILE A 89 16.23 -31.93 15.94
CA ILE A 89 16.44 -30.51 15.62
C ILE A 89 15.44 -29.64 16.38
N GLU A 90 14.19 -30.04 16.52
CA GLU A 90 13.15 -29.32 17.26
C GLU A 90 13.54 -29.10 18.73
N VAL A 91 14.18 -30.06 19.34
CA VAL A 91 14.60 -30.00 20.76
C VAL A 91 15.96 -29.32 20.95
N GLU A 92 16.94 -29.63 20.09
CA GLU A 92 18.36 -29.23 20.26
C GLU A 92 18.79 -28.10 19.31
N GLY A 93 17.90 -27.70 18.39
CA GLY A 93 18.22 -26.74 17.33
C GLY A 93 18.99 -27.34 16.16
N ILE A 94 19.21 -26.53 15.13
CA ILE A 94 19.81 -26.92 13.84
C ILE A 94 21.19 -27.59 13.96
N GLU A 95 21.96 -27.22 15.01
CA GLU A 95 23.27 -27.79 15.33
C GLU A 95 23.22 -29.29 15.61
N ALA A 96 22.06 -29.82 15.99
CA ALA A 96 21.86 -31.24 16.25
C ALA A 96 22.27 -32.11 15.05
N TRP A 97 21.95 -31.66 13.82
CA TRP A 97 22.35 -32.39 12.60
C TRP A 97 23.87 -32.45 12.45
N PHE A 98 24.56 -31.32 12.63
CA PHE A 98 26.00 -31.27 12.43
C PHE A 98 26.76 -32.07 13.49
N LYS A 99 26.24 -32.17 14.71
CA LYS A 99 26.82 -32.97 15.82
C LYS A 99 26.44 -34.44 15.81
N LEU A 100 25.37 -34.79 15.06
CA LEU A 100 24.82 -36.16 15.02
C LEU A 100 25.85 -37.18 14.55
N ASP A 101 26.06 -38.24 15.31
CA ASP A 101 26.79 -39.42 14.86
C ASP A 101 25.82 -40.30 14.03
N ALA A 102 26.24 -40.70 12.84
CA ALA A 102 25.44 -41.54 11.98
C ALA A 102 25.08 -42.89 12.62
N GLU A 103 25.93 -43.44 13.48
CA GLU A 103 25.67 -44.69 14.18
C GLU A 103 24.46 -44.62 15.12
N GLU A 104 24.15 -43.42 15.67
CA GLU A 104 22.99 -43.20 16.56
C GLU A 104 21.66 -43.52 15.85
N VAL A 105 21.55 -43.24 14.55
CA VAL A 105 20.29 -43.36 13.78
C VAL A 105 20.32 -44.48 12.75
N LEU A 106 21.48 -44.84 12.22
CA LEU A 106 21.64 -45.88 11.19
C LEU A 106 22.13 -47.20 11.76
N GLY A 107 22.66 -47.24 13.00
CA GLY A 107 23.24 -48.45 13.57
C GLY A 107 24.33 -49.04 12.68
N SER A 108 24.20 -50.31 12.30
CA SER A 108 25.18 -51.04 11.48
C SER A 108 25.36 -50.46 10.06
N ASP A 109 24.40 -49.75 9.56
CA ASP A 109 24.42 -49.21 8.18
C ASP A 109 25.26 -47.96 8.06
N ALA A 110 25.62 -47.30 9.16
CA ALA A 110 26.47 -46.11 9.21
C ALA A 110 27.82 -46.30 8.50
N LYS A 111 28.33 -47.50 8.43
CA LYS A 111 29.59 -47.85 7.73
C LYS A 111 29.51 -47.61 6.21
N ASP A 112 28.32 -47.79 5.62
CA ASP A 112 28.08 -47.72 4.18
C ASP A 112 27.51 -46.37 3.71
N TYR A 113 27.08 -45.52 4.65
CA TYR A 113 26.47 -44.22 4.39
C TYR A 113 27.30 -43.07 4.96
N GLU A 114 27.22 -41.94 4.28
CA GLU A 114 27.78 -40.67 4.80
C GLU A 114 26.69 -39.61 4.93
N LYS A 115 26.85 -38.78 5.92
CA LYS A 115 25.96 -37.67 6.23
C LYS A 115 26.30 -36.49 5.30
N THR A 116 25.29 -35.87 4.66
CA THR A 116 25.50 -34.66 3.88
C THR A 116 25.87 -33.48 4.80
N THR A 117 26.75 -32.61 4.32
CA THR A 117 27.18 -31.39 5.03
C THR A 117 26.67 -30.13 4.39
N ASP A 118 25.96 -30.25 3.28
CA ASP A 118 25.40 -29.12 2.54
C ASP A 118 24.20 -28.52 3.27
N THR A 119 23.98 -27.24 3.02
CA THR A 119 22.79 -26.51 3.50
C THR A 119 21.83 -26.23 2.34
N LEU A 120 20.59 -25.96 2.67
CA LEU A 120 19.58 -25.51 1.70
C LEU A 120 19.91 -24.12 1.18
N ASP A 121 19.51 -23.86 -0.08
CA ASP A 121 19.43 -22.50 -0.61
C ASP A 121 18.44 -21.69 0.22
N VAL A 122 18.84 -20.50 0.67
CA VAL A 122 17.99 -19.60 1.46
C VAL A 122 16.65 -19.26 0.78
N TRP A 123 16.57 -19.36 -0.54
CA TRP A 123 15.31 -19.22 -1.27
C TRP A 123 14.37 -20.41 -1.07
N PHE A 124 14.88 -21.56 -0.64
CA PHE A 124 14.04 -22.67 -0.22
C PHE A 124 13.42 -22.37 1.15
N ASP A 125 14.23 -21.90 2.11
CA ASP A 125 13.74 -21.52 3.43
C ASP A 125 12.63 -20.46 3.33
N SER A 126 12.84 -19.41 2.57
CA SER A 126 11.82 -18.39 2.33
C SER A 126 10.66 -18.91 1.48
N GLY A 127 10.93 -19.81 0.53
CA GLY A 127 9.93 -20.41 -0.35
C GLY A 127 8.88 -21.23 0.38
N VAL A 128 9.22 -21.86 1.50
CA VAL A 128 8.30 -22.69 2.30
C VAL A 128 7.59 -21.88 3.40
N SER A 129 7.70 -20.55 3.43
CA SER A 129 7.03 -19.72 4.43
C SER A 129 5.51 -19.91 4.48
N HIS A 130 4.86 -20.21 3.35
CA HIS A 130 3.43 -20.55 3.30
C HIS A 130 3.13 -21.82 4.14
N TYR A 131 4.03 -22.80 4.16
CA TYR A 131 3.88 -24.03 4.93
C TYR A 131 4.26 -23.83 6.39
N ALA A 132 5.44 -23.24 6.63
CA ALA A 132 6.00 -23.08 7.97
C ALA A 132 5.27 -22.03 8.83
N VAL A 133 4.57 -21.08 8.21
CA VAL A 133 3.87 -19.99 8.92
C VAL A 133 2.36 -20.09 8.76
N LEU A 134 1.84 -20.13 7.53
CA LEU A 134 0.39 -20.11 7.32
C LEU A 134 -0.24 -21.45 7.70
N ASN A 135 0.22 -22.56 7.12
CA ASN A 135 -0.35 -23.88 7.42
C ASN A 135 -0.06 -24.37 8.85
N ALA A 136 0.98 -23.85 9.49
CA ALA A 136 1.30 -24.18 10.90
C ALA A 136 0.50 -23.36 11.92
N SER A 137 -0.34 -22.42 11.48
CA SER A 137 -1.09 -21.51 12.36
C SER A 137 -2.58 -21.84 12.35
N ASP A 138 -3.18 -21.96 13.53
CA ASP A 138 -4.62 -22.21 13.68
C ASP A 138 -5.51 -21.00 13.35
N TYR A 139 -4.94 -19.80 13.23
CA TYR A 139 -5.69 -18.55 13.03
C TYR A 139 -5.37 -17.82 11.72
N LEU A 140 -4.36 -18.25 10.97
CA LEU A 140 -4.03 -17.71 9.67
C LEU A 140 -4.68 -18.50 8.54
N PRO A 141 -5.02 -17.88 7.41
CA PRO A 141 -5.51 -18.61 6.26
C PRO A 141 -4.39 -19.43 5.62
N ASP A 142 -4.72 -20.58 5.04
CA ASP A 142 -3.76 -21.45 4.33
C ASP A 142 -3.11 -20.80 3.09
N VAL A 143 -3.74 -19.77 2.55
CA VAL A 143 -3.27 -19.01 1.37
C VAL A 143 -3.21 -17.55 1.74
N ALA A 144 -2.06 -16.94 1.55
CA ALA A 144 -1.89 -15.52 1.81
C ALA A 144 -2.82 -14.66 0.93
N ASP A 145 -3.44 -13.63 1.52
CA ASP A 145 -4.25 -12.70 0.73
C ASP A 145 -3.39 -11.90 -0.24
N MET A 146 -2.16 -11.56 0.17
CA MET A 146 -1.22 -10.80 -0.68
C MET A 146 0.24 -11.11 -0.34
N TYR A 147 1.07 -11.27 -1.39
CA TYR A 147 2.52 -11.10 -1.30
C TYR A 147 2.88 -9.71 -1.85
N LEU A 148 3.69 -8.96 -1.09
CA LEU A 148 4.08 -7.59 -1.44
C LEU A 148 5.60 -7.45 -1.35
N GLU A 149 6.26 -7.22 -2.49
CA GLU A 149 7.72 -7.03 -2.57
C GLU A 149 8.14 -6.31 -3.85
N GLY A 150 9.44 -6.08 -3.97
CA GLY A 150 10.06 -5.50 -5.16
C GLY A 150 10.02 -6.41 -6.39
N SER A 151 10.24 -5.81 -7.53
CA SER A 151 10.18 -6.50 -8.84
C SER A 151 11.23 -7.60 -9.05
N ASP A 152 12.32 -7.60 -8.26
CA ASP A 152 13.35 -8.64 -8.26
C ASP A 152 12.83 -9.97 -7.69
N GLN A 153 11.80 -9.94 -6.85
CA GLN A 153 11.24 -11.12 -6.18
C GLN A 153 10.47 -12.05 -7.12
N HIS A 154 10.19 -11.66 -8.35
CA HIS A 154 9.74 -12.60 -9.39
C HIS A 154 10.77 -13.71 -9.66
N ARG A 155 12.06 -13.44 -9.44
CA ARG A 155 13.14 -14.43 -9.50
C ARG A 155 13.60 -14.91 -8.11
N GLY A 156 12.94 -14.51 -7.07
CA GLY A 156 13.22 -14.88 -5.68
C GLY A 156 11.99 -15.49 -5.01
N TRP A 157 11.50 -14.82 -3.98
CA TRP A 157 10.45 -15.31 -3.10
C TRP A 157 9.14 -15.68 -3.81
N PHE A 158 8.66 -14.87 -4.78
CA PHE A 158 7.42 -15.20 -5.50
C PHE A 158 7.54 -16.52 -6.26
N GLN A 159 8.67 -16.76 -6.93
CA GLN A 159 8.89 -17.97 -7.70
C GLN A 159 9.16 -19.19 -6.81
N SER A 160 9.99 -19.06 -5.77
CA SER A 160 10.31 -20.17 -4.88
C SER A 160 9.07 -20.62 -4.08
N SER A 161 8.26 -19.65 -3.58
CA SER A 161 7.01 -19.98 -2.89
C SER A 161 5.98 -20.63 -3.81
N LEU A 162 5.84 -20.17 -5.06
CA LEU A 162 4.94 -20.78 -6.03
C LEU A 162 5.34 -22.23 -6.32
N LEU A 163 6.64 -22.48 -6.51
CA LEU A 163 7.16 -23.80 -6.80
C LEU A 163 6.91 -24.76 -5.64
N THR A 164 7.31 -24.38 -4.42
CA THR A 164 7.17 -25.23 -3.23
C THR A 164 5.69 -25.47 -2.88
N SER A 165 4.83 -24.44 -2.99
CA SER A 165 3.41 -24.61 -2.73
C SER A 165 2.70 -25.48 -3.79
N CYS A 166 3.05 -25.34 -5.06
CA CYS A 166 2.52 -26.24 -6.10
C CYS A 166 2.96 -27.68 -5.90
N ALA A 167 4.16 -27.91 -5.34
CA ALA A 167 4.66 -29.25 -5.03
C ALA A 167 3.99 -29.87 -3.79
N ILE A 168 3.68 -29.07 -2.76
CA ILE A 168 3.15 -29.54 -1.47
C ILE A 168 1.63 -29.49 -1.44
N ASN A 169 1.04 -28.36 -1.89
CA ASN A 169 -0.37 -28.03 -1.72
C ASN A 169 -1.16 -28.02 -3.04
N GLU A 170 -0.52 -28.29 -4.17
CA GLU A 170 -1.10 -28.28 -5.52
C GLU A 170 -1.78 -26.97 -5.92
N ARG A 171 -1.38 -25.84 -5.31
CA ARG A 171 -1.96 -24.51 -5.53
C ARG A 171 -0.94 -23.38 -5.32
N ALA A 172 -1.26 -22.17 -5.82
CA ALA A 172 -0.50 -20.98 -5.49
C ALA A 172 -0.60 -20.64 -3.98
N PRO A 173 0.48 -20.12 -3.36
CA PRO A 173 0.50 -19.78 -1.94
C PRO A 173 -0.14 -18.42 -1.63
N TYR A 174 -0.54 -17.67 -2.64
CA TYR A 174 -1.07 -16.30 -2.54
C TYR A 174 -2.21 -16.06 -3.52
N LYS A 175 -3.17 -15.22 -3.12
CA LYS A 175 -4.29 -14.78 -3.97
C LYS A 175 -3.89 -13.61 -4.87
N GLN A 176 -3.04 -12.73 -4.37
CA GLN A 176 -2.57 -11.53 -5.06
C GLN A 176 -1.06 -11.37 -4.89
N VAL A 177 -0.42 -10.74 -5.88
CA VAL A 177 0.97 -10.29 -5.80
C VAL A 177 1.03 -8.82 -6.18
N LEU A 178 1.42 -7.97 -5.22
CA LEU A 178 1.68 -6.56 -5.47
C LEU A 178 3.18 -6.33 -5.58
N THR A 179 3.59 -5.75 -6.68
CA THR A 179 5.01 -5.52 -7.01
C THR A 179 5.31 -4.04 -7.10
N HIS A 180 6.31 -3.59 -6.35
CA HIS A 180 6.81 -2.22 -6.43
C HIS A 180 8.19 -2.14 -7.10
N GLY A 181 8.52 -0.93 -7.59
CA GLY A 181 9.85 -0.61 -8.10
C GLY A 181 10.85 -0.31 -7.00
N PHE A 182 12.07 0.01 -7.42
CA PHE A 182 13.13 0.42 -6.49
C PHE A 182 13.04 1.91 -6.18
N THR A 183 13.54 2.28 -4.98
CA THR A 183 13.79 3.68 -4.66
C THR A 183 15.13 4.10 -5.28
N VAL A 184 15.08 5.19 -6.05
CA VAL A 184 16.23 5.73 -6.78
C VAL A 184 16.48 7.20 -6.37
N ASP A 185 17.71 7.67 -6.58
CA ASP A 185 18.03 9.09 -6.40
C ASP A 185 17.47 9.95 -7.55
N GLN A 186 17.69 11.26 -7.47
CA GLN A 186 17.20 12.22 -8.49
C GLN A 186 17.80 11.99 -9.90
N ASN A 187 18.86 11.21 -10.01
CA ASN A 187 19.51 10.86 -11.27
C ASN A 187 19.07 9.48 -11.80
N GLY A 188 18.14 8.82 -11.11
CA GLY A 188 17.68 7.47 -11.45
C GLY A 188 18.61 6.35 -11.01
N HIS A 189 19.61 6.63 -10.15
CA HIS A 189 20.52 5.60 -9.68
C HIS A 189 19.93 4.90 -8.44
N LYS A 190 19.97 3.57 -8.45
CA LYS A 190 19.59 2.77 -7.29
C LYS A 190 20.42 3.18 -6.07
N MET A 191 19.75 3.37 -4.93
CA MET A 191 20.43 3.71 -3.68
C MET A 191 21.36 2.60 -3.21
N SER A 192 22.60 2.95 -2.90
CA SER A 192 23.58 2.02 -2.32
C SER A 192 24.52 2.74 -1.35
N LYS A 193 24.98 1.99 -0.36
CA LYS A 193 25.98 2.51 0.61
C LYS A 193 27.28 2.92 -0.09
N SER A 194 27.68 2.20 -1.12
CA SER A 194 28.90 2.46 -1.90
C SER A 194 28.85 3.76 -2.69
N LEU A 195 27.66 4.17 -3.17
CA LEU A 195 27.47 5.44 -3.86
C LEU A 195 27.22 6.61 -2.91
N GLY A 196 26.95 6.34 -1.63
CA GLY A 196 26.66 7.38 -0.65
C GLY A 196 25.36 8.16 -0.87
N ASN A 197 24.48 7.66 -1.76
CA ASN A 197 23.21 8.30 -2.13
C ASN A 197 22.00 7.79 -1.36
N VAL A 198 22.22 7.05 -0.27
CA VAL A 198 21.15 6.49 0.57
C VAL A 198 20.53 7.59 1.44
N ILE A 199 19.22 7.75 1.36
CA ILE A 199 18.43 8.55 2.30
C ILE A 199 17.80 7.60 3.32
N PRO A 200 18.31 7.52 4.55
CA PRO A 200 17.73 6.64 5.55
C PRO A 200 16.34 7.12 5.95
N PRO A 201 15.31 6.25 6.00
CA PRO A 201 13.96 6.62 6.43
C PRO A 201 13.94 7.33 7.78
N GLN A 202 14.79 6.89 8.72
CA GLN A 202 14.89 7.47 10.05
C GLN A 202 15.30 8.96 10.02
N LYS A 203 16.17 9.36 9.09
CA LYS A 203 16.55 10.76 8.90
C LYS A 203 15.32 11.60 8.50
N VAL A 204 14.50 11.08 7.58
CA VAL A 204 13.28 11.77 7.12
C VAL A 204 12.27 11.86 8.26
N VAL A 205 12.04 10.76 8.97
CA VAL A 205 11.10 10.71 10.12
C VAL A 205 11.51 11.72 11.20
N ASN A 206 12.79 11.80 11.54
CA ASN A 206 13.28 12.71 12.57
C ASN A 206 13.20 14.20 12.17
N SER A 207 13.27 14.51 10.86
CA SER A 207 13.27 15.91 10.37
C SER A 207 11.90 16.40 9.92
N LEU A 208 11.12 15.57 9.25
CA LEU A 208 9.85 15.93 8.63
C LEU A 208 8.64 15.22 9.26
N GLY A 209 8.87 14.10 9.95
CA GLY A 209 7.83 13.26 10.51
C GLY A 209 7.47 12.07 9.64
N ALA A 210 6.91 11.03 10.27
CA ALA A 210 6.55 9.78 9.60
C ALA A 210 5.46 9.98 8.53
N ASP A 211 4.47 10.83 8.78
CA ASP A 211 3.37 11.05 7.85
C ASP A 211 3.82 11.68 6.52
N ILE A 212 4.88 12.49 6.52
CA ILE A 212 5.42 13.05 5.28
C ILE A 212 6.12 11.98 4.44
N LEU A 213 6.85 11.08 5.09
CA LEU A 213 7.44 9.91 4.42
C LEU A 213 6.35 9.02 3.82
N ARG A 214 5.30 8.72 4.60
CA ARG A 214 4.14 7.93 4.15
C ARG A 214 3.39 8.63 3.02
N LEU A 215 3.22 9.95 3.10
CA LEU A 215 2.58 10.74 2.05
C LEU A 215 3.37 10.70 0.74
N TRP A 216 4.71 10.82 0.80
CA TRP A 216 5.54 10.69 -0.38
C TRP A 216 5.33 9.33 -1.06
N ILE A 217 5.39 8.21 -0.30
CA ILE A 217 5.15 6.87 -0.82
C ILE A 217 3.73 6.75 -1.40
N GLY A 218 2.71 7.16 -0.64
CA GLY A 218 1.31 7.09 -1.06
C GLY A 218 0.96 8.01 -2.24
N SER A 219 1.77 9.04 -2.52
CA SER A 219 1.57 9.96 -3.65
C SER A 219 2.40 9.60 -4.88
N THR A 220 3.25 8.57 -4.79
CA THR A 220 4.11 8.13 -5.89
C THR A 220 3.52 6.89 -6.55
N ASP A 221 3.60 6.80 -7.88
CA ASP A 221 3.31 5.56 -8.59
C ASP A 221 4.42 4.53 -8.32
N TYR A 222 4.11 3.57 -7.45
CA TYR A 222 5.04 2.53 -7.02
C TYR A 222 5.27 1.43 -8.07
N SER A 223 4.49 1.40 -9.14
CA SER A 223 4.59 0.37 -10.19
C SER A 223 5.91 0.44 -10.98
N GLY A 224 6.57 1.59 -10.94
CA GLY A 224 7.89 1.87 -11.48
C GLY A 224 8.91 2.26 -10.41
N GLU A 225 10.05 2.79 -10.83
CA GLU A 225 11.06 3.32 -9.91
C GLU A 225 10.57 4.58 -9.21
N MET A 226 10.77 4.65 -7.90
CA MET A 226 10.33 5.76 -7.05
C MET A 226 11.50 6.70 -6.76
N THR A 227 11.48 7.88 -7.35
CA THR A 227 12.52 8.89 -7.10
C THR A 227 12.30 9.58 -5.75
N VAL A 228 13.38 9.72 -4.98
CA VAL A 228 13.39 10.51 -3.73
C VAL A 228 14.55 11.51 -3.71
N SER A 229 14.25 12.71 -3.23
CA SER A 229 15.22 13.77 -2.95
C SER A 229 14.65 14.69 -1.85
N ASP A 230 15.51 15.52 -1.25
CA ASP A 230 15.06 16.50 -0.26
C ASP A 230 14.01 17.46 -0.85
N GLU A 231 14.13 17.83 -2.15
CA GLU A 231 13.15 18.66 -2.83
C GLU A 231 11.78 17.97 -2.94
N ILE A 232 11.75 16.70 -3.34
CA ILE A 232 10.51 15.92 -3.44
C ILE A 232 9.85 15.75 -2.07
N LEU A 233 10.63 15.48 -1.03
CA LEU A 233 10.11 15.37 0.34
C LEU A 233 9.57 16.71 0.86
N ASN A 234 10.20 17.84 0.53
CA ASN A 234 9.69 19.16 0.87
C ASN A 234 8.38 19.49 0.14
N ARG A 235 8.23 19.10 -1.13
CA ARG A 235 6.94 19.22 -1.86
C ARG A 235 5.84 18.37 -1.21
N SER A 236 6.19 17.19 -0.74
CA SER A 236 5.25 16.35 0.03
C SER A 236 4.86 17.02 1.35
N ALA A 237 5.81 17.68 2.04
CA ALA A 237 5.53 18.48 3.23
C ALA A 237 4.60 19.67 2.95
N ASP A 238 4.71 20.32 1.77
CA ASP A 238 3.79 21.38 1.37
C ASP A 238 2.37 20.84 1.12
N SER A 239 2.26 19.70 0.47
CA SER A 239 0.97 19.00 0.27
C SER A 239 0.34 18.61 1.61
N TYR A 240 1.13 18.06 2.52
CA TYR A 240 0.72 17.75 3.89
C TYR A 240 0.18 18.97 4.62
N ARG A 241 0.88 20.11 4.57
CA ARG A 241 0.45 21.36 5.22
C ARG A 241 -0.90 21.83 4.69
N ARG A 242 -1.17 21.71 3.39
CA ARG A 242 -2.46 22.06 2.79
C ARG A 242 -3.58 21.21 3.36
N ILE A 243 -3.41 19.89 3.37
CA ILE A 243 -4.40 18.95 3.93
C ILE A 243 -4.63 19.26 5.42
N ARG A 244 -3.56 19.36 6.20
CA ARG A 244 -3.64 19.63 7.65
C ARG A 244 -4.30 20.96 7.96
N ASN A 245 -3.98 22.01 7.21
CA ASN A 245 -4.60 23.33 7.40
C ASN A 245 -6.09 23.32 7.04
N THR A 246 -6.50 22.57 6.01
CA THR A 246 -7.92 22.39 5.67
C THR A 246 -8.67 21.71 6.81
N MET A 247 -8.15 20.61 7.34
CA MET A 247 -8.75 19.92 8.48
C MET A 247 -8.81 20.81 9.73
N ARG A 248 -7.72 21.53 10.02
CA ARG A 248 -7.67 22.47 11.15
C ARG A 248 -8.71 23.59 11.02
N PHE A 249 -8.91 24.12 9.82
CA PHE A 249 -9.93 25.13 9.56
C PHE A 249 -11.34 24.58 9.84
N MET A 250 -11.63 23.38 9.35
CA MET A 250 -12.94 22.73 9.59
C MET A 250 -13.18 22.48 11.06
N LEU A 251 -12.21 21.92 11.79
CA LEU A 251 -12.31 21.71 13.23
C LEU A 251 -12.57 23.00 14.01
N ALA A 252 -11.85 24.07 13.68
CA ALA A 252 -12.03 25.37 14.36
C ALA A 252 -13.43 25.95 14.14
N ASN A 253 -14.02 25.74 12.96
CA ASN A 253 -15.36 26.24 12.63
C ASN A 253 -16.49 25.36 13.18
N MET A 254 -16.18 24.17 13.69
CA MET A 254 -17.10 23.29 14.41
C MET A 254 -17.06 23.48 15.93
N GLN A 255 -16.32 24.46 16.45
CA GLN A 255 -16.27 24.71 17.88
C GLN A 255 -17.68 25.01 18.43
N GLY A 256 -18.09 24.26 19.47
CA GLY A 256 -19.41 24.36 20.10
C GLY A 256 -20.55 23.70 19.29
N PHE A 257 -20.22 22.94 18.24
CA PHE A 257 -21.19 22.11 17.53
C PHE A 257 -21.37 20.77 18.22
N VAL A 258 -22.62 20.46 18.57
CA VAL A 258 -23.02 19.20 19.23
C VAL A 258 -23.88 18.41 18.26
N PRO A 259 -23.36 17.31 17.65
CA PRO A 259 -24.06 16.60 16.58
C PRO A 259 -25.49 16.19 16.92
N ASP A 260 -25.73 15.63 18.11
CA ASP A 260 -27.06 15.19 18.55
C ASP A 260 -28.11 16.30 18.60
N LYS A 261 -27.67 17.57 18.66
CA LYS A 261 -28.56 18.74 18.80
C LYS A 261 -28.55 19.63 17.56
N ASP A 262 -27.39 19.81 16.95
CA ASP A 262 -27.14 20.88 16.00
C ASP A 262 -27.05 20.39 14.55
N LEU A 263 -27.04 19.06 14.32
CA LEU A 263 -26.95 18.47 13.00
C LEU A 263 -28.23 18.80 12.18
N VAL A 264 -28.04 19.47 11.07
CA VAL A 264 -29.10 19.78 10.12
C VAL A 264 -29.26 18.62 9.12
N LYS A 265 -30.48 18.17 8.89
CA LYS A 265 -30.76 17.12 7.92
C LYS A 265 -30.39 17.59 6.51
N ASN A 266 -29.96 16.67 5.67
CA ASN A 266 -29.48 17.00 4.32
C ASN A 266 -30.50 17.80 3.49
N GLU A 267 -31.79 17.47 3.57
CA GLU A 267 -32.87 18.14 2.84
C GLU A 267 -33.10 19.58 3.32
N GLU A 268 -32.75 19.87 4.58
CA GLU A 268 -32.92 21.18 5.23
C GLU A 268 -31.66 22.05 5.11
N MET A 269 -30.54 21.49 4.69
CA MET A 269 -29.29 22.24 4.47
C MET A 269 -29.45 23.26 3.33
N ILE A 270 -28.68 24.33 3.43
CA ILE A 270 -28.53 25.31 2.33
C ILE A 270 -27.93 24.64 1.10
N LEU A 271 -28.38 25.05 -0.10
CA LEU A 271 -28.02 24.42 -1.37
C LEU A 271 -26.51 24.20 -1.55
N LEU A 272 -25.67 25.18 -1.19
CA LEU A 272 -24.21 25.07 -1.27
C LEU A 272 -23.67 24.01 -0.33
N ASP A 273 -24.23 23.84 0.85
CA ASP A 273 -23.81 22.85 1.84
C ASP A 273 -24.22 21.43 1.41
N ARG A 274 -25.44 21.30 0.84
CA ARG A 274 -25.91 20.05 0.21
C ARG A 274 -25.01 19.62 -0.94
N TRP A 275 -24.66 20.56 -1.80
CA TRP A 275 -23.78 20.33 -2.94
C TRP A 275 -22.42 19.76 -2.51
N ILE A 276 -21.75 20.38 -1.53
CA ILE A 276 -20.43 19.92 -1.10
C ILE A 276 -20.48 18.57 -0.38
N VAL A 277 -21.56 18.26 0.35
CA VAL A 277 -21.77 16.93 0.96
C VAL A 277 -21.96 15.87 -0.11
N SER A 278 -22.78 16.14 -1.15
CA SER A 278 -22.94 15.21 -2.29
C SER A 278 -21.62 14.99 -3.03
N LYS A 279 -20.87 16.07 -3.27
CA LYS A 279 -19.55 15.99 -3.90
C LYS A 279 -18.54 15.17 -3.03
N THR A 280 -18.67 15.26 -1.72
CA THR A 280 -17.87 14.44 -0.78
C THR A 280 -18.24 12.96 -0.90
N LEU A 281 -19.50 12.62 -1.06
CA LEU A 281 -19.96 11.26 -1.30
C LEU A 281 -19.40 10.68 -2.61
N ASP A 282 -19.52 11.42 -3.71
CA ASP A 282 -18.98 11.00 -5.01
C ASP A 282 -17.46 10.78 -4.93
N LEU A 283 -16.77 11.68 -4.23
CA LEU A 283 -15.32 11.55 -4.00
C LEU A 283 -14.99 10.33 -3.15
N GLN A 284 -15.76 10.02 -2.11
CA GLN A 284 -15.56 8.83 -1.28
C GLN A 284 -15.69 7.55 -2.11
N GLN A 285 -16.69 7.45 -2.98
CA GLN A 285 -16.88 6.29 -3.84
C GLN A 285 -15.68 6.07 -4.77
N ASN A 286 -15.15 7.16 -5.34
CA ASN A 286 -13.94 7.10 -6.14
C ASN A 286 -12.72 6.67 -5.30
N ILE A 287 -12.53 7.25 -4.11
CA ILE A 287 -11.43 6.91 -3.20
C ILE A 287 -11.47 5.43 -2.80
N ILE A 288 -12.65 4.89 -2.49
CA ILE A 288 -12.82 3.46 -2.18
C ILE A 288 -12.34 2.61 -3.38
N THR A 289 -12.81 2.95 -4.58
CA THR A 289 -12.41 2.24 -5.81
C THR A 289 -10.89 2.28 -6.02
N GLU A 290 -10.25 3.44 -5.79
CA GLU A 290 -8.81 3.58 -5.98
C GLU A 290 -8.01 2.85 -4.88
N TYR A 291 -8.50 2.79 -3.65
CA TYR A 291 -7.91 1.95 -2.59
C TYR A 291 -8.01 0.46 -2.92
N ASP A 292 -9.17 -0.02 -3.39
CA ASP A 292 -9.40 -1.42 -3.77
C ASP A 292 -8.50 -1.86 -4.94
N ASN A 293 -8.12 -0.90 -5.79
CA ASN A 293 -7.20 -1.11 -6.90
C ASN A 293 -5.73 -0.82 -6.55
N TYR A 294 -5.43 -0.44 -5.29
CA TYR A 294 -4.09 -0.06 -4.81
C TYR A 294 -3.48 1.15 -5.54
N ASN A 295 -4.30 2.04 -6.07
CA ASN A 295 -3.90 3.26 -6.77
C ASN A 295 -3.74 4.44 -5.79
N PHE A 296 -2.88 4.31 -4.79
CA PHE A 296 -2.75 5.27 -3.69
C PHE A 296 -2.43 6.69 -4.15
N HIS A 297 -1.66 6.84 -5.22
CA HIS A 297 -1.31 8.15 -5.77
C HIS A 297 -2.53 8.90 -6.35
N PHE A 298 -3.53 8.20 -6.88
CA PHE A 298 -4.80 8.82 -7.29
C PHE A 298 -5.65 9.20 -6.08
N VAL A 299 -5.66 8.40 -5.01
CA VAL A 299 -6.32 8.77 -3.75
C VAL A 299 -5.76 10.09 -3.23
N MET A 300 -4.44 10.18 -3.07
CA MET A 300 -3.81 11.39 -2.52
C MET A 300 -3.97 12.61 -3.42
N LYS A 301 -3.88 12.42 -4.73
CA LYS A 301 -4.15 13.49 -5.72
C LYS A 301 -5.58 14.01 -5.62
N SER A 302 -6.56 13.13 -5.49
CA SER A 302 -7.98 13.48 -5.37
C SER A 302 -8.26 14.24 -4.07
N ILE A 303 -7.71 13.76 -2.93
CA ILE A 303 -7.83 14.45 -1.63
C ILE A 303 -7.18 15.84 -1.69
N LEU A 304 -5.97 15.95 -2.23
CA LEU A 304 -5.27 17.24 -2.33
C LEU A 304 -6.03 18.23 -3.22
N ASN A 305 -6.56 17.75 -4.34
CA ASN A 305 -7.38 18.55 -5.25
C ASN A 305 -8.67 19.04 -4.56
N PHE A 306 -9.35 18.16 -3.83
CA PHE A 306 -10.53 18.52 -3.05
C PHE A 306 -10.21 19.58 -1.98
N CYS A 307 -9.11 19.40 -1.23
CA CYS A 307 -8.66 20.38 -0.23
C CYS A 307 -8.33 21.74 -0.84
N THR A 308 -7.69 21.78 -2.04
CA THR A 308 -7.22 23.04 -2.63
C THR A 308 -8.27 23.76 -3.44
N ASN A 309 -9.01 23.06 -4.27
CA ASN A 309 -9.93 23.66 -5.24
C ASN A 309 -11.37 23.71 -4.72
N ASP A 310 -11.91 22.58 -4.30
CA ASP A 310 -13.32 22.52 -3.91
C ASP A 310 -13.55 23.11 -2.51
N LEU A 311 -12.70 22.75 -1.54
CA LEU A 311 -12.80 23.30 -0.18
C LEU A 311 -12.14 24.68 -0.08
N GLY A 312 -10.82 24.75 -0.13
CA GLY A 312 -10.07 25.98 0.14
C GLY A 312 -10.29 27.06 -0.90
N GLY A 313 -10.39 26.68 -2.17
CA GLY A 313 -10.58 27.60 -3.30
C GLY A 313 -12.02 28.08 -3.50
N PHE A 314 -13.00 27.41 -2.92
CA PHE A 314 -14.40 27.74 -3.15
C PHE A 314 -15.24 27.67 -1.87
N TYR A 315 -15.57 26.49 -1.40
CA TYR A 315 -16.55 26.30 -0.34
C TYR A 315 -16.20 27.00 0.97
N LEU A 316 -15.01 26.74 1.51
CA LEU A 316 -14.58 27.29 2.80
C LEU A 316 -14.44 28.82 2.78
N ASP A 317 -14.13 29.39 1.62
CA ASP A 317 -14.03 30.84 1.43
C ASP A 317 -15.41 31.49 1.52
N ILE A 318 -16.38 30.93 0.83
CA ILE A 318 -17.76 31.44 0.79
C ILE A 318 -18.43 31.35 2.17
N ILE A 319 -18.24 30.26 2.92
CA ILE A 319 -18.92 30.07 4.20
C ILE A 319 -18.35 30.93 5.34
N LYS A 320 -17.21 31.61 5.18
CA LYS A 320 -16.59 32.42 6.23
C LYS A 320 -17.56 33.44 6.81
N ASP A 321 -18.27 34.17 5.98
CA ASP A 321 -19.22 35.20 6.45
C ASP A 321 -20.31 34.55 7.31
N ARG A 322 -20.87 33.44 6.88
CA ARG A 322 -21.88 32.70 7.65
C ARG A 322 -21.33 32.21 8.99
N GLN A 323 -20.09 31.73 9.01
CA GLN A 323 -19.47 31.19 10.23
C GLN A 323 -19.13 32.28 11.25
N TYR A 324 -18.78 33.49 10.80
CA TYR A 324 -18.26 34.54 11.70
C TYR A 324 -19.29 35.61 12.04
N THR A 325 -20.28 35.86 11.16
CA THR A 325 -21.19 37.01 11.33
C THR A 325 -22.62 36.61 11.72
N THR A 326 -23.03 35.35 11.52
CA THR A 326 -24.39 34.92 11.85
C THR A 326 -24.50 34.40 13.29
N GLN A 327 -25.72 34.38 13.82
CA GLN A 327 -26.01 33.82 15.13
C GLN A 327 -25.60 32.36 15.23
N ALA A 328 -25.18 31.94 16.43
CA ALA A 328 -24.62 30.61 16.65
C ALA A 328 -25.61 29.46 16.35
N ASP A 329 -26.90 29.70 16.55
CA ASP A 329 -28.01 28.75 16.34
C ASP A 329 -28.76 28.96 15.02
N SER A 330 -28.32 29.89 14.18
CA SER A 330 -28.95 30.13 12.88
C SER A 330 -28.82 28.93 11.94
N LEU A 331 -29.83 28.69 11.12
CA LEU A 331 -29.80 27.65 10.08
C LEU A 331 -28.58 27.82 9.18
N ALA A 332 -28.23 29.07 8.81
CA ALA A 332 -27.09 29.37 7.95
C ALA A 332 -25.76 28.88 8.52
N ARG A 333 -25.55 29.03 9.83
CA ARG A 333 -24.35 28.56 10.51
C ARG A 333 -24.37 27.06 10.73
N ARG A 334 -25.51 26.53 11.24
CA ARG A 334 -25.64 25.09 11.54
C ARG A 334 -25.59 24.21 10.29
N SER A 335 -26.16 24.67 9.18
CA SER A 335 -26.07 24.00 7.87
C SER A 335 -24.60 23.84 7.44
N ALA A 336 -23.82 24.92 7.45
CA ALA A 336 -22.41 24.85 7.11
C ALA A 336 -21.61 23.99 8.11
N GLN A 337 -21.88 24.06 9.42
CA GLN A 337 -21.23 23.21 10.40
C GLN A 337 -21.57 21.73 10.19
N SER A 338 -22.80 21.40 9.83
CA SER A 338 -23.23 20.04 9.49
C SER A 338 -22.48 19.49 8.26
N ALA A 339 -22.31 20.33 7.23
CA ALA A 339 -21.50 19.95 6.08
C ALA A 339 -20.03 19.72 6.47
N LEU A 340 -19.43 20.62 7.26
CA LEU A 340 -18.05 20.46 7.76
C LEU A 340 -17.91 19.18 8.60
N PHE A 341 -18.91 18.83 9.40
CA PHE A 341 -18.96 17.60 10.18
C PHE A 341 -18.87 16.38 9.28
N HIS A 342 -19.77 16.25 8.31
CA HIS A 342 -19.78 15.13 7.37
C HIS A 342 -18.48 15.03 6.56
N ILE A 343 -17.98 16.14 6.03
CA ILE A 343 -16.73 16.18 5.27
C ILE A 343 -15.54 15.73 6.14
N SER A 344 -15.45 16.25 7.38
CA SER A 344 -14.34 15.91 8.28
C SER A 344 -14.33 14.45 8.68
N HIS A 345 -15.52 13.88 8.97
CA HIS A 345 -15.68 12.46 9.29
C HIS A 345 -15.31 11.53 8.12
N ALA A 346 -15.62 11.92 6.89
CA ALA A 346 -15.22 11.19 5.70
C ALA A 346 -13.71 11.32 5.47
N MET A 347 -13.19 12.56 5.45
CA MET A 347 -11.78 12.81 5.13
C MET A 347 -10.80 12.17 6.12
N VAL A 348 -11.09 12.18 7.41
CA VAL A 348 -10.19 11.57 8.41
C VAL A 348 -10.03 10.07 8.16
N ARG A 349 -11.09 9.39 7.73
CA ARG A 349 -11.05 7.97 7.35
C ARG A 349 -10.27 7.73 6.06
N TRP A 350 -10.43 8.60 5.07
CA TRP A 350 -9.66 8.51 3.82
C TRP A 350 -8.16 8.69 4.06
N LEU A 351 -7.79 9.55 5.01
CA LEU A 351 -6.42 9.88 5.36
C LEU A 351 -5.74 8.80 6.22
N ALA A 352 -6.50 8.11 7.06
CA ALA A 352 -5.99 7.20 8.09
C ALA A 352 -5.00 6.14 7.54
N PRO A 353 -5.22 5.49 6.39
CA PRO A 353 -4.28 4.50 5.88
C PRO A 353 -2.91 5.07 5.50
N ILE A 354 -2.83 6.36 5.17
CA ILE A 354 -1.60 7.02 4.69
C ILE A 354 -1.05 8.01 5.71
N LEU A 355 -1.84 8.98 6.16
CA LEU A 355 -1.48 9.97 7.18
C LEU A 355 -1.94 9.51 8.57
N SER A 356 -1.43 8.36 8.99
CA SER A 356 -1.94 7.61 10.13
C SER A 356 -1.90 8.38 11.46
N PHE A 357 -0.78 9.06 11.73
CA PHE A 357 -0.61 9.81 12.98
C PHE A 357 -1.48 11.08 12.99
N THR A 358 -1.52 11.78 11.86
CA THR A 358 -2.34 12.99 11.72
C THR A 358 -3.83 12.66 11.78
N ALA A 359 -4.26 11.57 11.17
CA ALA A 359 -5.67 11.14 11.21
C ALA A 359 -6.10 10.79 12.64
N GLU A 360 -5.27 10.06 13.39
CA GLU A 360 -5.54 9.77 14.79
C GLU A 360 -5.60 11.04 15.66
N GLU A 361 -4.68 12.01 15.43
CA GLU A 361 -4.72 13.30 16.11
C GLU A 361 -6.02 14.06 15.79
N ILE A 362 -6.40 14.15 14.51
CA ILE A 362 -7.64 14.82 14.07
C ILE A 362 -8.87 14.16 14.70
N TRP A 363 -8.90 12.83 14.73
CA TRP A 363 -10.00 12.04 15.27
C TRP A 363 -10.35 12.43 16.71
N GLN A 364 -9.34 12.67 17.55
CA GLN A 364 -9.53 13.05 18.95
C GLN A 364 -10.22 14.42 19.13
N PHE A 365 -10.24 15.27 18.10
CA PHE A 365 -10.83 16.61 18.13
C PHE A 365 -12.16 16.72 17.36
N LEU A 366 -12.58 15.64 16.68
CA LEU A 366 -13.85 15.66 15.96
C LEU A 366 -15.04 15.58 16.93
N PRO A 367 -16.10 16.37 16.73
CA PRO A 367 -17.32 16.24 17.50
C PRO A 367 -18.01 14.90 17.21
N GLY A 368 -18.65 14.30 18.21
CA GLY A 368 -19.45 13.08 18.07
C GLY A 368 -18.67 11.78 17.92
N VAL A 369 -17.34 11.78 18.06
CA VAL A 369 -16.55 10.55 18.00
C VAL A 369 -16.45 9.86 19.35
N SER A 370 -16.30 8.53 19.33
CA SER A 370 -15.88 7.74 20.48
C SER A 370 -14.40 8.00 20.80
N LYS A 371 -13.98 7.67 22.02
CA LYS A 371 -12.55 7.74 22.40
C LYS A 371 -11.71 6.61 21.81
N GLU A 372 -12.32 5.73 21.03
CA GLU A 372 -11.61 4.67 20.32
C GLU A 372 -10.80 5.23 19.15
N SER A 373 -9.79 4.49 18.72
CA SER A 373 -8.94 4.87 17.61
C SER A 373 -9.72 4.94 16.29
N ILE A 374 -9.31 5.86 15.39
CA ILE A 374 -9.80 5.92 14.01
C ILE A 374 -9.58 4.60 13.27
N PHE A 375 -8.56 3.84 13.63
CA PHE A 375 -8.23 2.55 12.98
C PHE A 375 -9.22 1.43 13.30
N LEU A 376 -10.14 1.63 14.22
CA LEU A 376 -11.26 0.74 14.52
C LEU A 376 -12.54 1.13 13.76
N GLN A 377 -12.47 2.17 12.94
CA GLN A 377 -13.60 2.68 12.18
C GLN A 377 -13.60 2.16 10.75
N THR A 378 -14.79 2.00 10.19
CA THR A 378 -15.02 1.69 8.77
C THR A 378 -15.21 2.98 7.96
N TRP A 379 -15.54 2.85 6.68
CA TRP A 379 -15.93 3.98 5.84
C TRP A 379 -17.09 4.76 6.47
N TYR A 380 -17.16 6.05 6.17
CA TYR A 380 -18.22 6.91 6.72
C TYR A 380 -19.51 6.74 5.90
N ASP A 381 -20.53 6.13 6.50
CA ASP A 381 -21.77 5.76 5.81
C ASP A 381 -22.86 6.83 5.89
N ASP A 382 -22.74 7.85 6.77
CA ASP A 382 -23.72 8.92 6.94
C ASP A 382 -23.62 10.04 5.90
N LEU A 383 -22.79 9.88 4.86
CA LEU A 383 -22.83 10.77 3.70
C LEU A 383 -24.11 10.50 2.89
N VAL A 384 -25.07 11.38 3.02
CA VAL A 384 -26.33 11.32 2.30
C VAL A 384 -26.35 12.41 1.25
N GLY A 385 -26.57 12.07 0.00
CA GLY A 385 -26.73 13.09 -1.03
C GLY A 385 -26.75 12.50 -2.43
N ASN A 386 -27.64 13.00 -3.23
CA ASN A 386 -27.65 12.91 -4.69
C ASN A 386 -28.10 14.28 -5.20
N PHE A 387 -27.38 15.31 -4.76
CA PHE A 387 -27.69 16.68 -5.06
C PHE A 387 -26.61 17.29 -5.97
N HIS A 388 -26.87 17.21 -7.27
CA HIS A 388 -26.05 17.85 -8.29
C HIS A 388 -26.73 19.16 -8.70
N ASN A 389 -26.02 20.26 -8.56
CA ASN A 389 -26.52 21.58 -8.95
C ASN A 389 -25.60 22.20 -10.00
N LYS A 390 -26.10 22.30 -11.22
CA LYS A 390 -25.35 22.81 -12.38
C LYS A 390 -24.94 24.27 -12.21
N ALA A 391 -25.75 25.09 -11.55
CA ALA A 391 -25.42 26.49 -11.29
C ALA A 391 -24.21 26.62 -10.37
N ILE A 392 -24.14 25.82 -9.29
CA ILE A 392 -23.00 25.82 -8.36
C ILE A 392 -21.75 25.30 -9.06
N GLU A 393 -21.83 24.25 -9.87
CA GLU A 393 -20.70 23.74 -10.65
C GLU A 393 -20.17 24.79 -11.63
N THR A 394 -21.07 25.46 -12.33
CA THR A 394 -20.73 26.57 -13.25
C THR A 394 -20.06 27.72 -12.50
N ALA A 395 -20.62 28.14 -11.37
CA ALA A 395 -20.04 29.20 -10.54
C ALA A 395 -18.64 28.85 -10.02
N ARG A 396 -18.42 27.59 -9.62
CA ARG A 396 -17.11 27.07 -9.20
C ARG A 396 -16.10 27.11 -10.35
N ASP A 397 -16.49 26.67 -11.53
CA ASP A 397 -15.60 26.65 -12.69
C ASP A 397 -15.22 28.07 -13.13
N ILE A 398 -16.16 28.99 -13.14
CA ILE A 398 -15.92 30.40 -13.39
C ILE A 398 -14.97 30.98 -12.33
N ASN A 399 -15.22 30.72 -11.04
CA ASN A 399 -14.34 31.18 -9.95
C ASN A 399 -12.91 30.65 -10.09
N THR A 400 -12.76 29.42 -10.55
CA THR A 400 -11.44 28.80 -10.77
C THR A 400 -10.66 29.53 -11.88
N HIS A 401 -11.31 29.86 -12.99
CA HIS A 401 -10.70 30.63 -14.09
C HIS A 401 -10.37 32.08 -13.64
N LEU A 402 -11.33 32.71 -13.00
CA LEU A 402 -11.16 34.07 -12.50
C LEU A 402 -9.98 34.20 -11.52
N ARG A 403 -9.87 33.28 -10.56
CA ARG A 403 -8.74 33.27 -9.62
C ARG A 403 -7.39 33.12 -10.32
N LYS A 404 -7.32 32.34 -11.38
CA LYS A 404 -6.09 32.18 -12.17
C LYS A 404 -5.69 33.49 -12.83
N GLU A 405 -6.63 34.17 -13.46
CA GLU A 405 -6.39 35.47 -14.11
C GLU A 405 -5.99 36.56 -13.09
N LEU A 406 -6.71 36.65 -11.98
CA LEU A 406 -6.38 37.62 -10.90
C LEU A 406 -5.00 37.35 -10.29
N GLU A 407 -4.60 36.08 -10.10
CA GLU A 407 -3.29 35.72 -9.59
C GLU A 407 -2.17 36.10 -10.61
N GLU A 408 -2.43 35.91 -11.90
CA GLU A 408 -1.50 36.35 -12.95
C GLU A 408 -1.34 37.87 -12.98
N MET A 409 -2.45 38.62 -12.89
CA MET A 409 -2.41 40.08 -12.78
C MET A 409 -1.66 40.54 -11.53
N ARG A 410 -1.84 39.88 -10.39
CA ARG A 410 -1.11 40.14 -9.15
C ARG A 410 0.39 39.89 -9.28
N ARG A 411 0.76 38.76 -9.91
CA ARG A 411 2.16 38.39 -10.18
C ARG A 411 2.85 39.42 -11.07
N ASN A 412 2.11 39.92 -12.07
CA ASN A 412 2.57 40.93 -12.99
C ASN A 412 2.49 42.35 -12.39
N LYS A 413 2.07 42.49 -11.12
CA LYS A 413 1.91 43.75 -10.38
C LYS A 413 0.94 44.74 -11.06
N VAL A 414 -0.06 44.23 -11.78
CA VAL A 414 -1.15 45.04 -12.37
C VAL A 414 -2.15 45.43 -11.30
N ILE A 415 -2.40 44.54 -10.35
CA ILE A 415 -3.24 44.76 -9.16
C ILE A 415 -2.45 44.40 -7.89
N GLY A 416 -2.78 45.04 -6.76
CA GLY A 416 -2.21 44.73 -5.45
C GLY A 416 -2.93 43.57 -4.75
N SER A 417 -4.24 43.56 -4.84
CA SER A 417 -5.10 42.54 -4.29
C SER A 417 -6.25 42.19 -5.26
N SER A 418 -6.93 41.07 -5.02
CA SER A 418 -8.12 40.69 -5.81
C SER A 418 -9.26 41.72 -5.68
N LEU A 419 -9.28 42.50 -4.60
CA LEU A 419 -10.28 43.53 -4.34
C LEU A 419 -10.07 44.80 -5.18
N ASP A 420 -8.92 44.95 -5.82
CA ASP A 420 -8.59 46.08 -6.68
C ASP A 420 -9.07 45.88 -8.13
N ALA A 421 -9.63 44.68 -8.42
CA ALA A 421 -10.05 44.33 -9.76
C ALA A 421 -11.57 44.45 -9.93
N GLU A 422 -11.98 45.04 -11.05
CA GLU A 422 -13.32 44.93 -11.59
C GLU A 422 -13.34 43.85 -12.66
N VAL A 423 -14.38 42.99 -12.67
CA VAL A 423 -14.45 41.82 -13.53
C VAL A 423 -15.70 41.85 -14.38
N ASP A 424 -15.51 41.88 -15.70
CA ASP A 424 -16.58 41.68 -16.69
C ASP A 424 -16.55 40.22 -17.18
N LEU A 425 -17.66 39.51 -16.99
CA LEU A 425 -17.80 38.11 -17.34
C LEU A 425 -18.60 37.96 -18.65
N TYR A 426 -17.91 37.55 -19.72
CA TYR A 426 -18.52 37.23 -20.99
C TYR A 426 -18.77 35.73 -21.11
N CYS A 427 -20.03 35.31 -21.10
CA CYS A 427 -20.41 33.90 -21.16
C CYS A 427 -21.56 33.64 -22.14
N GLY A 428 -21.68 32.39 -22.58
CA GLY A 428 -22.82 31.94 -23.38
C GLY A 428 -24.11 31.90 -22.57
N GLN A 429 -25.25 31.88 -23.28
CA GLN A 429 -26.60 31.89 -22.68
C GLN A 429 -26.81 30.83 -21.60
N GLU A 430 -26.27 29.65 -21.77
CA GLU A 430 -26.39 28.56 -20.81
C GLU A 430 -25.74 28.88 -19.47
N HIS A 431 -24.52 29.41 -19.49
CA HIS A 431 -23.80 29.86 -18.29
C HIS A 431 -24.46 31.08 -17.63
N TYR A 432 -24.98 31.98 -18.45
CA TYR A 432 -25.69 33.15 -17.94
C TYR A 432 -26.97 32.75 -17.18
N GLN A 433 -27.76 31.84 -17.73
CA GLN A 433 -28.94 31.31 -17.04
C GLN A 433 -28.59 30.59 -15.74
N ALA A 434 -27.55 29.77 -15.74
CA ALA A 434 -27.07 29.08 -14.55
C ALA A 434 -26.55 30.01 -13.44
N MET A 435 -26.14 31.25 -13.77
CA MET A 435 -25.73 32.26 -12.78
C MET A 435 -26.92 33.05 -12.22
N LEU A 436 -28.08 33.01 -12.84
CA LEU A 436 -29.30 33.67 -12.35
C LEU A 436 -30.09 32.83 -11.36
N GLU A 437 -29.82 31.51 -11.32
CA GLU A 437 -30.39 30.55 -10.38
C GLU A 437 -29.62 30.51 -9.05
#